data_68d3facf18826d4e585dfbee87542843
#
_entry.id   68d3facf18826d4e585dfbee87542843
#
_cell.length_a   1.000
_cell.length_b   1.000
_cell.length_c   1.000
_cell.angle_alpha   90.00
_cell.angle_beta   90.00
_cell.angle_gamma   90.00
#
_symmetry.space_group_name_H-M   'P 1'
#
loop_
_entity.id
_entity.type
_entity.pdbx_description
1 polymer ?
#
loop_
_entity_poly.entity_id
_entity_poly.type
_entity_poly.pdbx_seq_one_letter_code
_entity_poly.pdbx_strand_id
1 'polypeptide(L)'
;MQLDNLTCNRVHRPLGYELGRPALGWTIRDVPDGATCRFRVLVAGDEGFRKILHDSGWSETLDRVAYFPDIPLSPRTRCHWRVEAEAGGLQVSGGPEWFETGRMDEPWSARWISPRPGSVSGHPILRKAFRLDGPVRSARTYVCGLGLYEMDLNGHRAGDEFLTPGCTGYDKWIQYQTYDVTGLLRQGWNVLSVLLGNGWYKGRFSYTPGVSEIYGNRFALLCETIVELEDGRVERIATDDSWQAAESVVLDSGLYDGEIQDARRRRDWIRDPGADPARFAGVE
;
A
#
# COMPACT_ATOMS: atom_id res chain seq x y z
N MET A 1 -34.99 0.56 -8.28
CA MET A 1 -33.86 1.40 -8.64
C MET A 1 -32.69 1.10 -7.65
N GLN A 2 -31.48 0.82 -8.16
CA GLN A 2 -30.35 0.44 -7.34
C GLN A 2 -29.07 1.07 -7.90
N LEU A 3 -28.25 1.64 -7.03
CA LEU A 3 -26.90 2.15 -7.34
C LEU A 3 -25.85 1.09 -7.01
N ASP A 4 -24.96 0.80 -7.97
CA ASP A 4 -23.93 -0.22 -7.87
C ASP A 4 -22.60 0.27 -8.42
N ASN A 5 -21.55 -0.55 -8.20
CA ASN A 5 -20.23 -0.38 -8.78
C ASN A 5 -19.65 1.02 -8.53
N LEU A 6 -19.77 1.49 -7.28
CA LEU A 6 -19.18 2.76 -6.88
C LEU A 6 -17.66 2.62 -6.83
N THR A 7 -16.94 3.39 -7.65
CA THR A 7 -15.49 3.32 -7.79
C THR A 7 -14.87 4.72 -7.79
N CYS A 8 -13.62 4.81 -7.35
CA CYS A 8 -12.77 5.97 -7.56
C CYS A 8 -11.60 5.55 -8.47
N ASN A 9 -11.40 6.24 -9.60
CA ASN A 9 -10.45 5.87 -10.64
C ASN A 9 -10.59 4.39 -11.10
N ARG A 10 -11.84 3.89 -11.15
CA ARG A 10 -12.22 2.51 -11.50
C ARG A 10 -11.73 1.45 -10.49
N VAL A 11 -11.31 1.85 -9.30
CA VAL A 11 -10.90 0.97 -8.19
C VAL A 11 -11.90 1.14 -7.05
N HIS A 12 -12.28 0.04 -6.41
CA HIS A 12 -13.05 0.07 -5.17
C HIS A 12 -12.16 0.43 -4.02
N ARG A 13 -12.51 1.47 -3.26
CA ARG A 13 -11.80 1.91 -2.05
C ARG A 13 -10.28 2.02 -2.23
N PRO A 14 -9.79 2.78 -3.24
CA PRO A 14 -8.36 2.89 -3.46
C PRO A 14 -7.66 3.47 -2.24
N LEU A 15 -6.63 2.75 -1.76
CA LEU A 15 -5.84 3.12 -0.60
C LEU A 15 -4.45 3.57 -1.04
N GLY A 16 -4.09 4.82 -0.76
CA GLY A 16 -2.74 5.31 -0.94
C GLY A 16 -2.30 5.49 -2.40
N TYR A 17 -3.25 5.65 -3.32
CA TYR A 17 -2.95 5.96 -4.72
C TYR A 17 -2.59 7.44 -4.89
N GLU A 18 -1.75 7.73 -5.89
CA GLU A 18 -1.47 9.09 -6.31
C GLU A 18 -2.67 9.68 -7.07
N LEU A 19 -3.66 10.11 -6.31
CA LEU A 19 -4.92 10.65 -6.83
C LEU A 19 -4.80 12.16 -7.02
N GLY A 20 -4.16 12.61 -8.09
CA GLY A 20 -4.10 14.03 -8.42
C GLY A 20 -5.50 14.62 -8.74
N ARG A 21 -6.39 13.80 -9.29
CA ARG A 21 -7.77 14.16 -9.59
C ARG A 21 -8.66 12.92 -9.50
N PRO A 22 -9.38 12.70 -8.38
CA PRO A 22 -10.22 11.54 -8.21
C PRO A 22 -11.41 11.57 -9.19
N ALA A 23 -11.58 10.46 -9.92
CA ALA A 23 -12.70 10.25 -10.83
C ALA A 23 -13.67 9.26 -10.20
N LEU A 24 -14.84 9.74 -9.78
CA LEU A 24 -15.88 8.91 -9.17
C LEU A 24 -16.77 8.32 -10.26
N GLY A 25 -17.07 7.04 -10.17
CA GLY A 25 -17.92 6.33 -11.12
C GLY A 25 -18.92 5.44 -10.42
N TRP A 26 -20.10 5.28 -11.05
CA TRP A 26 -21.17 4.41 -10.55
C TRP A 26 -22.07 3.91 -11.67
N THR A 27 -22.84 2.88 -11.40
CA THR A 27 -23.89 2.37 -12.28
C THR A 27 -25.25 2.44 -11.57
N ILE A 28 -26.34 2.50 -12.36
CA ILE A 28 -27.70 2.45 -11.84
C ILE A 28 -28.49 1.40 -12.61
N ARG A 29 -29.29 0.63 -11.91
CA ARG A 29 -30.21 -0.40 -12.46
C ARG A 29 -31.64 -0.18 -12.01
N ASP A 30 -32.57 -0.85 -12.68
CA ASP A 30 -33.99 -0.87 -12.37
C ASP A 30 -34.62 0.54 -12.29
N VAL A 31 -34.22 1.39 -13.24
CA VAL A 31 -34.82 2.72 -13.41
C VAL A 31 -36.23 2.56 -13.96
N PRO A 32 -37.25 3.25 -13.42
CA PRO A 32 -38.61 3.20 -13.96
C PRO A 32 -38.64 3.61 -15.44
N ASP A 33 -39.43 2.88 -16.24
CA ASP A 33 -39.53 3.12 -17.68
C ASP A 33 -39.94 4.57 -17.98
N GLY A 34 -39.19 5.20 -18.88
CA GLY A 34 -39.43 6.58 -19.32
C GLY A 34 -39.06 7.65 -18.27
N ALA A 35 -38.56 7.29 -17.11
CA ALA A 35 -38.16 8.27 -16.09
C ALA A 35 -36.77 8.84 -16.35
N THR A 36 -36.63 10.14 -16.24
CA THR A 36 -35.30 10.80 -16.22
C THR A 36 -34.67 10.68 -14.84
N CYS A 37 -33.38 10.30 -14.81
CA CYS A 37 -32.63 10.21 -13.57
C CYS A 37 -31.89 11.51 -13.26
N ARG A 38 -31.97 11.97 -12.02
CA ARG A 38 -31.12 13.01 -11.48
C ARG A 38 -30.19 12.39 -10.45
N PHE A 39 -28.93 12.86 -10.39
CA PHE A 39 -27.94 12.39 -9.48
C PHE A 39 -27.40 13.54 -8.65
N ARG A 40 -26.95 13.22 -7.45
CA ARG A 40 -26.21 14.12 -6.57
C ARG A 40 -25.04 13.38 -5.96
N VAL A 41 -23.84 13.93 -6.04
CA VAL A 41 -22.61 13.37 -5.46
C VAL A 41 -22.22 14.21 -4.26
N LEU A 42 -22.02 13.55 -3.13
CA LEU A 42 -21.52 14.16 -1.90
C LEU A 42 -20.16 13.57 -1.56
N VAL A 43 -19.20 14.44 -1.24
CA VAL A 43 -17.88 14.03 -0.71
C VAL A 43 -17.68 14.70 0.65
N ALA A 44 -17.20 13.93 1.62
CA ALA A 44 -16.99 14.39 2.99
C ALA A 44 -15.63 13.97 3.53
N GLY A 45 -15.12 14.71 4.50
CA GLY A 45 -13.90 14.37 5.24
C GLY A 45 -14.14 13.40 6.41
N ASP A 46 -15.37 12.93 6.59
CA ASP A 46 -15.73 11.93 7.62
C ASP A 46 -16.86 11.03 7.14
N GLU A 47 -16.89 9.79 7.62
CA GLU A 47 -17.87 8.77 7.24
C GLU A 47 -19.32 9.17 7.55
N GLY A 48 -19.52 9.98 8.58
CA GLY A 48 -20.84 10.47 8.99
C GLY A 48 -21.34 11.65 8.16
N PHE A 49 -20.60 12.12 7.15
CA PHE A 49 -20.96 13.25 6.28
C PHE A 49 -21.28 14.56 7.05
N ARG A 50 -20.61 14.79 8.17
CA ARG A 50 -20.74 16.03 8.95
C ARG A 50 -19.87 17.15 8.40
N LYS A 51 -18.72 16.80 7.78
CA LYS A 51 -17.81 17.72 7.13
C LYS A 51 -17.88 17.55 5.62
N ILE A 52 -18.88 18.15 4.99
CA ILE A 52 -19.03 18.12 3.53
C ILE A 52 -17.91 18.93 2.88
N LEU A 53 -17.20 18.31 1.96
CA LEU A 53 -16.14 18.91 1.15
C LEU A 53 -16.66 19.31 -0.24
N HIS A 54 -17.62 18.54 -0.78
CA HIS A 54 -18.21 18.77 -2.07
C HIS A 54 -19.66 18.28 -2.10
N ASP A 55 -20.53 19.05 -2.76
CA ASP A 55 -21.90 18.73 -3.07
C ASP A 55 -22.19 19.18 -4.50
N SER A 56 -22.43 18.23 -5.41
CA SER A 56 -22.73 18.56 -6.81
C SER A 56 -24.07 19.26 -7.01
N GLY A 57 -24.95 19.23 -6.01
CA GLY A 57 -26.37 19.46 -6.23
C GLY A 57 -27.01 18.37 -7.10
N TRP A 58 -28.34 18.46 -7.31
CA TRP A 58 -29.07 17.55 -8.18
C TRP A 58 -28.94 17.93 -9.65
N SER A 59 -28.52 16.97 -10.51
CA SER A 59 -28.33 17.19 -11.94
C SER A 59 -28.66 15.94 -12.76
N GLU A 60 -29.18 16.12 -13.96
CA GLU A 60 -29.42 15.08 -14.97
C GLU A 60 -28.17 14.79 -15.82
N THR A 61 -27.18 15.68 -15.79
CA THR A 61 -26.06 15.68 -16.72
C THR A 61 -24.72 15.26 -16.07
N LEU A 62 -24.73 14.75 -14.82
CA LEU A 62 -23.49 14.27 -14.22
C LEU A 62 -22.93 13.06 -14.99
N ASP A 63 -21.63 13.13 -15.31
CA ASP A 63 -20.93 11.99 -15.88
C ASP A 63 -20.82 10.87 -14.83
N ARG A 64 -21.44 9.73 -15.11
CA ARG A 64 -21.44 8.55 -14.21
C ARG A 64 -20.20 7.66 -14.38
N VAL A 65 -19.43 7.88 -15.41
CA VAL A 65 -18.20 7.09 -15.68
C VAL A 65 -16.98 7.75 -15.02
N ALA A 66 -16.94 9.08 -15.03
CA ALA A 66 -15.80 9.84 -14.52
C ALA A 66 -16.25 11.22 -14.01
N TYR A 67 -16.96 11.24 -12.88
CA TYR A 67 -17.30 12.49 -12.20
C TYR A 67 -16.10 12.99 -11.37
N PHE A 68 -15.70 14.23 -11.56
CA PHE A 68 -14.55 14.85 -10.89
C PHE A 68 -15.04 15.87 -9.85
N PRO A 69 -15.09 15.53 -8.56
CA PRO A 69 -15.44 16.50 -7.52
C PRO A 69 -14.32 17.54 -7.38
N ASP A 70 -14.71 18.78 -7.15
CA ASP A 70 -13.78 19.86 -6.80
C ASP A 70 -13.57 19.83 -5.27
N ILE A 71 -12.47 19.22 -4.84
CA ILE A 71 -12.12 19.04 -3.43
C ILE A 71 -10.62 19.30 -3.21
N PRO A 72 -10.24 19.90 -2.07
CA PRO A 72 -8.85 19.99 -1.71
C PRO A 72 -8.31 18.59 -1.36
N LEU A 73 -7.20 18.19 -1.98
CA LEU A 73 -6.50 16.96 -1.68
C LEU A 73 -5.22 17.25 -0.89
N SER A 74 -4.94 16.44 0.09
CA SER A 74 -3.70 16.44 0.86
C SER A 74 -3.15 15.01 0.95
N PRO A 75 -1.85 14.83 1.20
CA PRO A 75 -1.28 13.50 1.40
C PRO A 75 -2.02 12.72 2.50
N ARG A 76 -2.19 11.42 2.30
CA ARG A 76 -2.76 10.49 3.28
C ARG A 76 -4.14 10.91 3.81
N THR A 77 -4.96 11.53 2.95
CA THR A 77 -6.29 11.99 3.35
C THR A 77 -7.35 11.04 2.84
N ARG A 78 -8.15 10.51 3.77
CA ARG A 78 -9.33 9.71 3.44
C ARG A 78 -10.53 10.63 3.24
N CYS A 79 -11.17 10.48 2.08
CA CYS A 79 -12.43 11.10 1.75
C CYS A 79 -13.51 10.03 1.62
N HIS A 80 -14.68 10.30 2.19
CA HIS A 80 -15.88 9.46 2.06
C HIS A 80 -16.81 10.09 1.03
N TRP A 81 -17.49 9.26 0.25
CA TRP A 81 -18.39 9.75 -0.76
C TRP A 81 -19.60 8.85 -0.96
N ARG A 82 -20.67 9.41 -1.44
CA ARG A 82 -21.90 8.71 -1.80
C ARG A 82 -22.55 9.35 -2.99
N VAL A 83 -23.41 8.58 -3.64
CA VAL A 83 -24.28 9.05 -4.73
C VAL A 83 -25.73 8.89 -4.31
N GLU A 84 -26.52 9.91 -4.56
CA GLU A 84 -27.96 9.89 -4.45
C GLU A 84 -28.53 9.92 -5.86
N ALA A 85 -29.61 9.18 -6.14
CA ALA A 85 -30.30 9.17 -7.42
C ALA A 85 -31.80 9.27 -7.22
N GLU A 86 -32.44 10.03 -8.08
CA GLU A 86 -33.90 10.24 -8.10
C GLU A 86 -34.44 10.01 -9.49
N ALA A 87 -35.52 9.21 -9.64
CA ALA A 87 -36.22 8.99 -10.88
C ALA A 87 -37.65 8.49 -10.61
N GLY A 88 -38.66 9.03 -11.34
CA GLY A 88 -40.03 8.58 -11.22
C GLY A 88 -40.63 8.66 -9.80
N GLY A 89 -40.20 9.62 -8.99
CA GLY A 89 -40.62 9.77 -7.59
C GLY A 89 -39.93 8.80 -6.61
N LEU A 90 -39.02 7.95 -7.07
CA LEU A 90 -38.20 7.09 -6.24
C LEU A 90 -36.85 7.76 -5.97
N GLN A 91 -36.33 7.61 -4.76
CA GLN A 91 -34.99 8.06 -4.37
C GLN A 91 -34.21 6.91 -3.76
N VAL A 92 -32.91 6.77 -4.14
CA VAL A 92 -31.97 5.77 -3.61
C VAL A 92 -30.63 6.42 -3.32
N SER A 93 -29.86 5.81 -2.42
CA SER A 93 -28.49 6.21 -2.11
C SER A 93 -27.56 5.01 -2.24
N GLY A 94 -26.40 5.21 -2.85
CA GLY A 94 -25.29 4.27 -2.93
C GLY A 94 -24.11 4.77 -2.11
N GLY A 95 -23.47 3.88 -1.38
CA GLY A 95 -22.37 4.20 -0.45
C GLY A 95 -22.81 4.18 1.03
N PRO A 96 -22.00 4.70 1.97
CA PRO A 96 -20.74 5.42 1.72
C PRO A 96 -19.61 4.53 1.21
N GLU A 97 -18.86 5.07 0.27
CA GLU A 97 -17.59 4.56 -0.19
C GLU A 97 -16.48 5.54 0.20
N TRP A 98 -15.22 5.13 0.05
CA TRP A 98 -14.10 5.99 0.37
C TRP A 98 -12.95 5.83 -0.63
N PHE A 99 -12.09 6.81 -0.67
CA PHE A 99 -10.74 6.74 -1.25
C PHE A 99 -9.76 7.43 -0.31
N GLU A 100 -8.50 7.03 -0.38
CA GLU A 100 -7.43 7.64 0.40
C GLU A 100 -6.27 7.97 -0.53
N THR A 101 -5.81 9.23 -0.48
CA THR A 101 -4.67 9.70 -1.27
C THR A 101 -3.37 9.06 -0.79
N GLY A 102 -2.43 8.88 -1.71
CA GLY A 102 -1.08 8.44 -1.41
C GLY A 102 -0.22 9.50 -0.75
N ARG A 103 1.07 9.41 -1.00
CA ARG A 103 2.05 10.37 -0.48
C ARG A 103 2.01 11.71 -1.21
N MET A 104 1.51 11.71 -2.44
CA MET A 104 1.56 12.88 -3.32
C MET A 104 2.99 13.45 -3.37
N ASP A 105 3.15 14.77 -3.21
CA ASP A 105 4.46 15.43 -3.23
C ASP A 105 5.22 15.37 -1.89
N GLU A 106 4.75 14.58 -0.92
CA GLU A 106 5.43 14.48 0.38
C GLU A 106 6.78 13.75 0.23
N PRO A 107 7.90 14.39 0.64
CA PRO A 107 9.21 13.77 0.54
C PRO A 107 9.30 12.53 1.45
N TRP A 108 10.07 11.54 1.00
CA TRP A 108 10.39 10.37 1.81
C TRP A 108 11.33 10.76 2.96
N SER A 109 11.02 10.28 4.18
CA SER A 109 12.00 10.24 5.26
C SER A 109 12.88 9.00 5.16
N ALA A 110 12.39 7.97 4.47
CA ALA A 110 13.10 6.73 4.19
C ALA A 110 14.17 6.92 3.11
N ARG A 111 15.21 6.12 3.19
CA ARG A 111 16.20 5.95 2.13
C ARG A 111 16.31 4.49 1.72
N TRP A 112 16.79 4.25 0.50
CA TRP A 112 17.11 2.91 0.05
C TRP A 112 18.18 2.28 0.94
N ILE A 113 17.93 1.05 1.39
CA ILE A 113 18.88 0.26 2.17
C ILE A 113 19.09 -1.10 1.50
N SER A 114 20.30 -1.61 1.61
CA SER A 114 20.72 -2.96 1.17
C SER A 114 21.46 -3.68 2.29
N PRO A 115 21.49 -5.01 2.35
CA PRO A 115 22.46 -5.70 3.17
C PRO A 115 23.87 -5.27 2.77
N ARG A 116 24.78 -5.13 3.73
CA ARG A 116 26.20 -4.88 3.39
C ARG A 116 26.75 -5.99 2.50
N PRO A 117 27.57 -5.68 1.49
CA PRO A 117 28.09 -6.67 0.57
C PRO A 117 28.73 -7.87 1.28
N GLY A 118 28.35 -9.07 0.86
CA GLY A 118 28.87 -10.33 1.42
C GLY A 118 28.40 -10.69 2.83
N SER A 119 27.54 -9.90 3.44
CA SER A 119 27.07 -10.13 4.81
C SER A 119 25.88 -11.10 4.93
N VAL A 120 25.14 -11.30 3.84
CA VAL A 120 24.01 -12.21 3.76
C VAL A 120 24.10 -13.02 2.48
N SER A 121 23.86 -14.32 2.56
CA SER A 121 23.81 -15.23 1.41
C SER A 121 22.36 -15.58 1.07
N GLY A 122 22.04 -15.68 -0.25
CA GLY A 122 20.69 -15.91 -0.71
C GLY A 122 19.80 -14.66 -0.60
N HIS A 123 18.53 -14.87 -0.35
CA HIS A 123 17.53 -13.79 -0.25
C HIS A 123 17.51 -13.20 1.17
N PRO A 124 17.71 -11.88 1.33
CA PRO A 124 17.77 -11.26 2.64
C PRO A 124 16.38 -11.02 3.23
N ILE A 125 16.32 -11.08 4.55
CA ILE A 125 15.26 -10.43 5.32
C ILE A 125 15.85 -9.16 5.92
N LEU A 126 15.25 -8.00 5.61
CA LEU A 126 15.55 -6.74 6.26
C LEU A 126 14.52 -6.50 7.36
N ARG A 127 14.99 -6.11 8.56
CA ARG A 127 14.10 -5.93 9.71
C ARG A 127 14.41 -4.68 10.52
N LYS A 128 13.36 -4.21 11.22
CA LYS A 128 13.44 -3.16 12.22
C LYS A 128 12.60 -3.54 13.43
N ALA A 129 13.20 -3.60 14.61
CA ALA A 129 12.46 -3.58 15.87
C ALA A 129 12.29 -2.13 16.33
N PHE A 130 11.10 -1.76 16.76
CA PHE A 130 10.76 -0.41 17.22
C PHE A 130 9.68 -0.45 18.29
N ARG A 131 9.55 0.64 19.05
CA ARG A 131 8.58 0.74 20.13
C ARG A 131 7.65 1.91 19.87
N LEU A 132 6.35 1.69 20.05
CA LEU A 132 5.32 2.72 20.04
C LEU A 132 4.91 3.06 21.46
N ASP A 133 4.91 4.35 21.81
CA ASP A 133 4.65 4.79 23.19
C ASP A 133 3.17 5.03 23.51
N GLY A 134 2.27 4.76 22.56
CA GLY A 134 0.83 4.90 22.75
C GLY A 134 0.01 3.92 21.90
N PRO A 135 -1.31 3.86 22.14
CA PRO A 135 -2.25 3.12 21.32
C PRO A 135 -2.29 3.70 19.90
N VAL A 136 -2.43 2.81 18.90
CA VAL A 136 -2.44 3.17 17.47
C VAL A 136 -3.86 3.53 17.04
N ARG A 137 -4.06 4.75 16.52
CA ARG A 137 -5.29 5.18 15.87
C ARG A 137 -5.33 4.73 14.42
N SER A 138 -4.28 5.00 13.68
CA SER A 138 -4.14 4.61 12.27
C SER A 138 -2.68 4.45 11.88
N ALA A 139 -2.41 3.55 10.93
CA ALA A 139 -1.05 3.38 10.42
C ALA A 139 -1.07 2.98 8.94
N ARG A 140 -0.14 3.56 8.18
CA ARG A 140 0.09 3.24 6.76
C ARG A 140 1.55 2.93 6.54
N THR A 141 1.81 1.83 5.85
CA THR A 141 3.16 1.51 5.36
C THR A 141 3.22 1.71 3.86
N TYR A 142 4.22 2.45 3.43
CA TYR A 142 4.60 2.67 2.04
C TYR A 142 5.88 1.89 1.80
N VAL A 143 5.85 0.94 0.87
CA VAL A 143 6.96 0.01 0.68
C VAL A 143 7.23 -0.27 -0.79
N CYS A 144 8.52 -0.34 -1.13
CA CYS A 144 9.01 -0.72 -2.44
C CYS A 144 10.28 -1.54 -2.32
N GLY A 145 10.35 -2.67 -3.03
CA GLY A 145 11.57 -3.48 -3.15
C GLY A 145 12.19 -3.38 -4.54
N LEU A 146 13.50 -3.37 -4.61
CA LEU A 146 14.23 -3.69 -5.85
C LEU A 146 14.39 -5.20 -5.92
N GLY A 147 13.53 -5.82 -6.69
CA GLY A 147 13.14 -7.21 -6.66
C GLY A 147 11.70 -7.34 -6.15
N LEU A 148 11.28 -8.54 -5.84
CA LEU A 148 10.00 -8.80 -5.17
C LEU A 148 10.17 -8.68 -3.66
N TYR A 149 9.06 -8.45 -2.96
CA TYR A 149 9.08 -8.46 -1.51
C TYR A 149 7.82 -9.10 -0.90
N GLU A 150 8.01 -9.62 0.31
CA GLU A 150 6.92 -9.95 1.23
C GLU A 150 7.18 -9.24 2.56
N MET A 151 6.19 -8.51 3.05
CA MET A 151 6.28 -7.75 4.29
C MET A 151 5.49 -8.43 5.41
N ASP A 152 6.11 -8.50 6.58
CA ASP A 152 5.54 -9.05 7.80
C ASP A 152 5.63 -8.03 8.93
N LEU A 153 4.57 -7.90 9.70
CA LEU A 153 4.50 -7.05 10.88
C LEU A 153 4.04 -7.88 12.08
N ASN A 154 4.90 -8.04 13.08
CA ASN A 154 4.64 -8.85 14.27
C ASN A 154 4.27 -10.30 13.97
N GLY A 155 4.77 -10.89 12.87
CA GLY A 155 4.46 -12.25 12.46
C GLY A 155 3.22 -12.40 11.59
N HIS A 156 2.61 -11.30 11.19
CA HIS A 156 1.46 -11.27 10.31
C HIS A 156 1.83 -10.61 8.98
N ARG A 157 1.49 -11.26 7.88
CA ARG A 157 1.71 -10.69 6.54
C ARG A 157 0.90 -9.41 6.37
N ALA A 158 1.54 -8.37 5.83
CA ALA A 158 0.88 -7.15 5.44
C ALA A 158 0.53 -7.20 3.94
N GLY A 159 -0.76 -7.01 3.65
CA GLY A 159 -1.31 -7.16 2.30
C GLY A 159 -1.56 -8.60 1.88
N ASP A 160 -2.27 -8.75 0.79
CA ASP A 160 -2.63 -10.03 0.17
C ASP A 160 -2.16 -10.15 -1.30
N GLU A 161 -1.49 -9.11 -1.81
CA GLU A 161 -0.94 -9.11 -3.15
C GLU A 161 0.28 -10.01 -3.26
N PHE A 162 0.51 -10.50 -4.47
CA PHE A 162 1.67 -11.31 -4.86
C PHE A 162 2.48 -10.60 -5.93
N LEU A 163 3.77 -10.93 -6.01
CA LEU A 163 4.71 -10.43 -7.01
C LEU A 163 4.86 -8.88 -6.98
N THR A 164 4.69 -8.29 -5.80
CA THR A 164 4.90 -6.84 -5.59
C THR A 164 6.40 -6.48 -5.62
N PRO A 165 6.76 -5.31 -6.12
CA PRO A 165 5.94 -4.21 -6.64
C PRO A 165 5.45 -4.39 -8.08
N GLY A 166 5.66 -5.53 -8.72
CA GLY A 166 5.32 -5.78 -10.12
C GLY A 166 6.47 -5.46 -11.08
N CYS A 167 6.22 -5.66 -12.36
CA CYS A 167 7.20 -5.40 -13.42
C CYS A 167 7.00 -3.99 -13.98
N THR A 168 8.06 -3.20 -13.94
CA THR A 168 8.12 -1.86 -14.53
C THR A 168 9.43 -1.66 -15.29
N GLY A 169 9.60 -0.56 -15.99
CA GLY A 169 10.92 -0.12 -16.44
C GLY A 169 11.66 0.53 -15.28
N TYR A 170 12.35 -0.26 -14.49
CA TYR A 170 12.95 0.17 -13.21
C TYR A 170 13.99 1.29 -13.36
N ASP A 171 14.49 1.53 -14.56
CA ASP A 171 15.33 2.68 -14.91
C ASP A 171 14.53 3.98 -15.13
N LYS A 172 13.20 3.90 -15.19
CA LYS A 172 12.30 5.03 -15.43
C LYS A 172 11.45 5.35 -14.21
N TRP A 173 10.82 4.34 -13.62
CA TRP A 173 9.94 4.51 -12.48
C TRP A 173 9.72 3.17 -11.77
N ILE A 174 9.45 3.23 -10.46
CA ILE A 174 9.20 2.09 -9.62
C ILE A 174 7.95 2.38 -8.82
N GLN A 175 7.06 1.39 -8.72
CA GLN A 175 5.85 1.49 -7.91
C GLN A 175 6.17 1.19 -6.45
N TYR A 176 5.53 1.91 -5.56
CA TYR A 176 5.40 1.51 -4.17
C TYR A 176 3.97 1.04 -3.89
N GLN A 177 3.79 0.19 -2.90
CA GLN A 177 2.48 -0.22 -2.40
C GLN A 177 2.21 0.47 -1.08
N THR A 178 0.91 0.67 -0.80
CA THR A 178 0.42 1.22 0.46
C THR A 178 -0.42 0.19 1.18
N TYR A 179 -0.09 -0.09 2.43
CA TYR A 179 -0.83 -1.03 3.29
C TYR A 179 -1.41 -0.32 4.51
N ASP A 180 -2.68 -0.63 4.83
CA ASP A 180 -3.24 -0.34 6.14
C ASP A 180 -2.72 -1.39 7.14
N VAL A 181 -1.83 -0.97 8.01
CA VAL A 181 -1.21 -1.83 9.02
C VAL A 181 -1.69 -1.52 10.43
N THR A 182 -2.76 -0.74 10.56
CA THR A 182 -3.32 -0.31 11.85
C THR A 182 -3.57 -1.49 12.78
N GLY A 183 -4.23 -2.54 12.29
CA GLY A 183 -4.56 -3.74 13.08
C GLY A 183 -3.38 -4.69 13.34
N LEU A 184 -2.23 -4.46 12.72
CA LEU A 184 -1.02 -5.28 12.88
C LEU A 184 -0.05 -4.70 13.92
N LEU A 185 -0.21 -3.42 14.27
CA LEU A 185 0.60 -2.71 15.25
C LEU A 185 -0.03 -2.73 16.64
N ARG A 186 0.83 -2.61 17.64
CA ARG A 186 0.43 -2.54 19.05
C ARG A 186 1.27 -1.53 19.82
N GLN A 187 0.75 -1.01 20.89
CA GLN A 187 1.55 -0.27 21.86
C GLN A 187 2.66 -1.17 22.42
N GLY A 188 3.86 -0.63 22.61
CA GLY A 188 5.05 -1.37 23.01
C GLY A 188 5.87 -1.83 21.80
N TRP A 189 6.57 -2.93 21.95
CA TRP A 189 7.50 -3.43 20.94
C TRP A 189 6.80 -4.04 19.73
N ASN A 190 7.30 -3.68 18.55
CA ASN A 190 6.89 -4.17 17.24
C ASN A 190 8.12 -4.57 16.42
N VAL A 191 7.93 -5.49 15.49
CA VAL A 191 8.94 -5.86 14.49
C VAL A 191 8.32 -5.83 13.11
N LEU A 192 8.93 -5.05 12.23
CA LEU A 192 8.67 -5.07 10.80
C LEU A 192 9.80 -5.85 10.12
N SER A 193 9.46 -6.80 9.27
CA SER A 193 10.43 -7.57 8.49
C SER A 193 9.99 -7.71 7.04
N VAL A 194 10.94 -7.64 6.12
CA VAL A 194 10.71 -7.69 4.68
C VAL A 194 11.67 -8.68 4.05
N LEU A 195 11.14 -9.76 3.50
CA LEU A 195 11.86 -10.71 2.66
C LEU A 195 11.95 -10.13 1.25
N LEU A 196 13.14 -10.14 0.65
CA LEU A 196 13.36 -9.70 -0.73
C LEU A 196 13.67 -10.89 -1.64
N GLY A 197 13.10 -10.87 -2.85
CA GLY A 197 13.30 -11.87 -3.90
C GLY A 197 13.80 -11.25 -5.19
N ASN A 198 14.36 -12.04 -6.09
CA ASN A 198 14.96 -11.54 -7.35
C ASN A 198 13.96 -10.79 -8.24
N GLY A 199 12.78 -11.37 -8.49
CA GLY A 199 11.76 -10.79 -9.35
C GLY A 199 12.26 -10.45 -10.76
N TRP A 200 11.68 -9.40 -11.34
CA TRP A 200 12.10 -8.88 -12.65
C TRP A 200 13.30 -7.93 -12.58
N TYR A 201 13.59 -7.37 -11.41
CA TYR A 201 14.69 -6.43 -11.24
C TYR A 201 16.05 -7.11 -11.35
N LYS A 202 16.24 -8.18 -10.55
CA LYS A 202 17.52 -8.89 -10.43
C LYS A 202 17.49 -10.27 -11.10
N GLY A 203 16.33 -10.92 -11.16
CA GLY A 203 16.18 -12.27 -11.66
C GLY A 203 16.33 -12.39 -13.18
N ARG A 204 16.16 -13.61 -13.66
CA ARG A 204 16.14 -13.88 -15.09
C ARG A 204 14.92 -13.22 -15.74
N PHE A 205 15.16 -12.49 -16.81
CA PHE A 205 14.14 -11.77 -17.56
C PHE A 205 14.05 -12.34 -18.97
N SER A 206 13.20 -13.29 -19.23
CA SER A 206 13.02 -13.96 -20.50
C SER A 206 13.37 -15.46 -20.44
N TYR A 207 12.96 -16.17 -21.47
CA TYR A 207 13.32 -17.58 -21.68
C TYR A 207 14.77 -17.78 -22.12
N THR A 208 15.49 -16.70 -22.47
CA THR A 208 16.90 -16.78 -22.90
C THR A 208 17.80 -17.03 -21.69
N PRO A 209 18.56 -18.13 -21.65
CA PRO A 209 19.53 -18.37 -20.58
C PRO A 209 20.56 -17.24 -20.45
N GLY A 210 20.94 -16.92 -19.21
CA GLY A 210 21.95 -15.91 -18.92
C GLY A 210 21.52 -14.45 -18.97
N VAL A 211 20.26 -14.17 -19.32
CA VAL A 211 19.71 -12.79 -19.28
C VAL A 211 19.12 -12.54 -17.90
N SER A 212 19.92 -12.04 -16.98
CA SER A 212 19.55 -11.64 -15.62
C SER A 212 20.20 -10.31 -15.25
N GLU A 213 19.80 -9.73 -14.13
CA GLU A 213 20.36 -8.49 -13.57
C GLU A 213 20.33 -7.29 -14.54
N ILE A 214 19.28 -7.22 -15.41
CA ILE A 214 19.16 -6.18 -16.43
C ILE A 214 19.06 -4.79 -15.81
N TYR A 215 18.36 -4.68 -14.67
CA TYR A 215 18.15 -3.41 -13.99
C TYR A 215 19.07 -3.22 -12.79
N GLY A 216 19.60 -4.30 -12.22
CA GLY A 216 20.54 -4.25 -11.12
C GLY A 216 20.77 -5.61 -10.48
N ASN A 217 21.83 -5.67 -9.67
CA ASN A 217 22.35 -6.90 -9.06
C ASN A 217 22.27 -6.91 -7.53
N ARG A 218 21.65 -5.89 -6.93
CA ARG A 218 21.54 -5.72 -5.47
C ARG A 218 20.08 -5.72 -5.04
N PHE A 219 19.79 -6.38 -3.94
CA PHE A 219 18.53 -6.19 -3.26
C PHE A 219 18.50 -4.83 -2.56
N ALA A 220 17.42 -4.10 -2.67
CA ALA A 220 17.23 -2.88 -1.92
C ALA A 220 15.76 -2.72 -1.48
N LEU A 221 15.57 -2.03 -0.37
CA LEU A 221 14.28 -1.74 0.23
C LEU A 221 14.15 -0.25 0.52
N LEU A 222 13.01 0.31 0.16
CA LEU A 222 12.54 1.60 0.63
C LEU A 222 11.22 1.37 1.36
N CYS A 223 11.16 1.71 2.64
CA CYS A 223 9.97 1.49 3.45
C CYS A 223 9.78 2.61 4.46
N GLU A 224 8.57 3.12 4.57
CA GLU A 224 8.19 4.11 5.57
C GLU A 224 6.82 3.78 6.14
N THR A 225 6.75 3.55 7.45
CA THR A 225 5.51 3.40 8.18
C THR A 225 5.20 4.68 8.95
N ILE A 226 4.04 5.25 8.73
CA ILE A 226 3.53 6.43 9.42
C ILE A 226 2.42 5.97 10.33
N VAL A 227 2.58 6.23 11.62
CA VAL A 227 1.68 5.81 12.70
C VAL A 227 1.11 7.05 13.37
N GLU A 228 -0.20 7.18 13.37
CA GLU A 228 -0.93 8.16 14.18
C GLU A 228 -1.39 7.48 15.46
N LEU A 229 -0.99 8.02 16.59
CA LEU A 229 -1.41 7.56 17.91
C LEU A 229 -2.74 8.20 18.34
N GLU A 230 -3.42 7.60 19.31
CA GLU A 230 -4.71 8.10 19.84
C GLU A 230 -4.60 9.52 20.43
N ASP A 231 -3.42 9.91 20.93
CA ASP A 231 -3.14 11.24 21.46
C ASP A 231 -2.81 12.29 20.38
N GLY A 232 -2.84 11.89 19.08
CA GLY A 232 -2.58 12.74 17.93
C GLY A 232 -1.12 12.88 17.56
N ARG A 233 -0.18 12.29 18.29
CA ARG A 233 1.23 12.22 17.85
C ARG A 233 1.38 11.34 16.64
N VAL A 234 2.34 11.73 15.77
CA VAL A 234 2.68 10.96 14.57
C VAL A 234 4.11 10.44 14.71
N GLU A 235 4.26 9.14 14.65
CA GLU A 235 5.55 8.45 14.65
C GLU A 235 5.88 7.94 13.25
N ARG A 236 7.17 7.97 12.88
CA ARG A 236 7.66 7.51 11.57
C ARG A 236 8.73 6.45 11.76
N ILE A 237 8.54 5.30 11.14
CA ILE A 237 9.51 4.22 11.07
C ILE A 237 9.95 4.11 9.62
N ALA A 238 11.14 4.62 9.33
CA ALA A 238 11.69 4.69 7.98
C ALA A 238 12.91 3.78 7.82
N THR A 239 13.18 3.35 6.58
CA THR A 239 14.43 2.65 6.27
C THR A 239 15.63 3.58 6.41
N ASP A 240 16.58 3.16 7.26
CA ASP A 240 17.82 3.85 7.60
C ASP A 240 18.91 2.84 8.08
N ASP A 241 20.06 3.34 8.53
CA ASP A 241 21.20 2.53 9.00
C ASP A 241 20.90 1.70 10.26
N SER A 242 19.81 1.97 10.96
CA SER A 242 19.43 1.24 12.17
C SER A 242 18.65 -0.05 11.87
N TRP A 243 18.37 -0.32 10.59
CA TRP A 243 17.83 -1.59 10.15
C TRP A 243 18.89 -2.67 10.17
N GLN A 244 18.44 -3.91 10.20
CA GLN A 244 19.25 -5.09 10.30
C GLN A 244 18.91 -6.05 9.16
N ALA A 245 19.91 -6.83 8.72
CA ALA A 245 19.74 -7.85 7.69
C ALA A 245 20.01 -9.24 8.26
N ALA A 246 19.27 -10.23 7.78
CA ALA A 246 19.45 -11.64 8.11
C ALA A 246 19.27 -12.51 6.86
N GLU A 247 19.85 -13.72 6.91
CA GLU A 247 19.59 -14.76 5.91
C GLU A 247 18.17 -15.30 6.06
N SER A 248 17.49 -15.54 4.94
CA SER A 248 16.23 -16.27 4.91
C SER A 248 16.45 -17.77 4.62
N VAL A 249 15.35 -18.52 4.59
CA VAL A 249 15.35 -19.90 4.10
C VAL A 249 15.53 -19.97 2.59
N VAL A 250 15.26 -18.91 1.86
CA VAL A 250 15.30 -18.85 0.40
C VAL A 250 16.74 -18.60 -0.04
N LEU A 251 17.32 -19.57 -0.73
CA LEU A 251 18.69 -19.47 -1.26
C LEU A 251 18.70 -18.79 -2.62
N ASP A 252 17.71 -19.09 -3.45
CA ASP A 252 17.53 -18.50 -4.77
C ASP A 252 16.06 -18.55 -5.17
N SER A 253 15.64 -17.61 -6.03
CA SER A 253 14.30 -17.62 -6.61
C SER A 253 14.28 -16.99 -7.99
N GLY A 254 13.40 -17.46 -8.84
CA GLY A 254 13.21 -16.92 -10.19
C GLY A 254 11.80 -17.19 -10.70
N LEU A 255 11.24 -16.20 -11.41
CA LEU A 255 9.90 -16.34 -12.00
C LEU A 255 9.81 -17.50 -12.99
N TYR A 256 10.93 -17.90 -13.59
CA TYR A 256 11.03 -18.99 -14.56
C TYR A 256 11.68 -20.24 -13.97
N ASP A 257 12.41 -20.11 -12.87
CA ASP A 257 13.29 -21.14 -12.33
C ASP A 257 12.76 -21.75 -11.03
N GLY A 258 11.72 -21.14 -10.45
CA GLY A 258 11.16 -21.58 -9.16
C GLY A 258 11.99 -21.09 -7.98
N GLU A 259 11.96 -21.80 -6.87
CA GLU A 259 12.58 -21.40 -5.62
C GLU A 259 13.42 -22.55 -5.02
N ILE A 260 14.59 -22.24 -4.50
CA ILE A 260 15.46 -23.16 -3.75
C ILE A 260 15.45 -22.71 -2.30
N GLN A 261 15.07 -23.63 -1.40
CA GLN A 261 15.01 -23.37 0.04
C GLN A 261 15.89 -24.32 0.84
N ASP A 262 16.43 -23.80 1.95
CA ASP A 262 17.03 -24.59 3.02
C ASP A 262 16.25 -24.36 4.33
N ALA A 263 15.35 -25.29 4.67
CA ALA A 263 14.50 -25.19 5.87
C ALA A 263 15.31 -25.16 7.19
N ARG A 264 16.56 -25.64 7.20
CA ARG A 264 17.47 -25.58 8.37
C ARG A 264 17.84 -24.13 8.73
N ARG A 265 17.68 -23.17 7.78
CA ARG A 265 17.91 -21.73 7.97
C ARG A 265 16.75 -21.00 8.61
N ARG A 266 15.65 -21.70 8.95
CA ARG A 266 14.53 -21.06 9.62
C ARG A 266 14.97 -20.36 10.91
N ARG A 267 14.57 -19.09 11.07
CA ARG A 267 15.02 -18.20 12.14
C ARG A 267 13.81 -17.49 12.77
N ASP A 268 13.07 -18.17 13.65
CA ASP A 268 11.88 -17.62 14.31
C ASP A 268 12.20 -16.36 15.14
N TRP A 269 13.46 -16.25 15.63
CA TRP A 269 13.94 -15.08 16.37
C TRP A 269 14.02 -13.78 15.53
N ILE A 270 13.92 -13.85 14.20
CA ILE A 270 13.86 -12.65 13.35
C ILE A 270 12.68 -11.76 13.74
N ARG A 271 11.60 -12.35 14.26
CA ARG A 271 10.40 -11.66 14.72
C ARG A 271 10.43 -11.27 16.19
N ASP A 272 11.48 -11.62 16.92
CA ASP A 272 11.65 -11.25 18.31
C ASP A 272 12.27 -9.85 18.43
N PRO A 273 11.60 -8.86 19.05
CA PRO A 273 12.16 -7.54 19.25
C PRO A 273 13.39 -7.53 20.16
N GLY A 274 13.51 -8.52 21.05
CA GLY A 274 14.63 -8.71 21.95
C GLY A 274 15.76 -9.58 21.40
N ALA A 275 15.71 -9.97 20.13
CA ALA A 275 16.76 -10.79 19.53
C ALA A 275 18.14 -10.12 19.61
N ASP A 276 19.14 -10.92 19.95
CA ASP A 276 20.55 -10.47 20.07
C ASP A 276 21.02 -9.77 18.76
N PRO A 277 21.40 -8.49 18.83
CA PRO A 277 21.87 -7.74 17.66
C PRO A 277 23.05 -8.40 16.94
N ALA A 278 23.89 -9.18 17.63
CA ALA A 278 25.03 -9.87 17.04
C ALA A 278 24.63 -10.97 16.02
N ARG A 279 23.36 -11.36 15.98
CA ARG A 279 22.81 -12.33 15.02
C ARG A 279 22.49 -11.73 13.66
N PHE A 280 22.58 -10.40 13.53
CA PHE A 280 22.22 -9.68 12.33
C PHE A 280 23.40 -9.00 11.68
N ALA A 281 23.35 -8.91 10.37
CA ALA A 281 24.23 -8.02 9.62
C ALA A 281 23.67 -6.59 9.61
N GLY A 282 24.58 -5.62 9.39
CA GLY A 282 24.18 -4.25 9.14
C GLY A 282 23.69 -4.04 7.71
N VAL A 283 23.04 -2.90 7.49
CA VAL A 283 22.65 -2.40 6.16
C VAL A 283 23.51 -1.20 5.77
N GLU A 284 23.45 -0.82 4.48
CA GLU A 284 24.07 0.38 3.92
C GLU A 284 23.08 1.14 3.01
#